data_cd8b92cff089b70017db40191e51d598
#
_entry.id   cd8b92cff089b70017db40191e51d598
#
_cell.length_a   1.000
_cell.length_b   1.000
_cell.length_c   1.000
_cell.angle_alpha   90.00
_cell.angle_beta   90.00
_cell.angle_gamma   90.00
#
_symmetry.space_group_name_H-M   'P 1'
#
loop_
_entity.id
_entity.type
_entity.pdbx_description
1 polymer ?
#
loop_
_entity_poly.entity_id
_entity_poly.type
_entity_poly.pdbx_seq_one_letter_code
_entity_poly.pdbx_strand_id
1 'polypeptide(L)'
;MDVSYLLDSLNDKQREAVAAPRSNLLVLAGAGSGKTRVLVHRIAWLMSVENCSPYSIMAVTFTNKAAAEMRHRIGQLMGTSQGGMWVGTFHGLAHRLLRAHHMDANLPQDFQILDSEDQLRLLKRLIKAMNLDEKQWPPRQAMWYINSQKDEGLRPHHIQSYGNPVEQTWQKVYQAYQEACDRAGLVDFAELLLRAHELWLNKPHILQHYRERFTNILVDEFQDTNNIQYAWIRLLAGDTGK
;
A
#
# COMPACT_ATOMS: atom_id res chain seq x y z
N MET A 1 16.18 -30.59 -11.30
CA MET A 1 14.78 -30.24 -11.56
C MET A 1 14.73 -29.39 -12.82
N ASP A 2 13.90 -29.79 -13.77
CA ASP A 2 13.73 -29.01 -15.00
C ASP A 2 12.81 -27.83 -14.73
N VAL A 3 13.33 -26.62 -14.98
CA VAL A 3 12.59 -25.36 -14.78
C VAL A 3 12.33 -24.62 -16.09
N SER A 4 12.59 -25.28 -17.24
CA SER A 4 12.40 -24.65 -18.55
C SER A 4 10.96 -24.18 -18.77
N TYR A 5 9.98 -24.85 -18.16
CA TYR A 5 8.57 -24.45 -18.24
C TYR A 5 8.32 -23.04 -17.73
N LEU A 6 9.18 -22.52 -16.86
CA LEU A 6 9.05 -21.15 -16.34
C LEU A 6 9.42 -20.10 -17.39
N LEU A 7 10.17 -20.46 -18.41
CA LEU A 7 10.68 -19.54 -19.43
C LEU A 7 10.10 -19.77 -20.82
N ASP A 8 9.63 -20.98 -21.12
CA ASP A 8 9.28 -21.41 -22.48
C ASP A 8 8.20 -20.54 -23.15
N SER A 9 7.25 -20.04 -22.38
CA SER A 9 6.12 -19.26 -22.90
C SER A 9 6.40 -17.75 -22.92
N LEU A 10 7.60 -17.33 -22.56
CA LEU A 10 7.96 -15.92 -22.43
C LEU A 10 8.79 -15.42 -23.62
N ASN A 11 8.67 -14.13 -23.94
CA ASN A 11 9.58 -13.51 -24.91
C ASN A 11 10.94 -13.21 -24.26
N ASP A 12 11.91 -12.76 -25.06
CA ASP A 12 13.29 -12.58 -24.58
C ASP A 12 13.41 -11.57 -23.43
N LYS A 13 12.71 -10.44 -23.50
CA LYS A 13 12.74 -9.43 -22.44
C LYS A 13 12.07 -9.94 -21.16
N GLN A 14 10.99 -10.69 -21.32
CA GLN A 14 10.30 -11.29 -20.17
C GLN A 14 11.19 -12.35 -19.51
N ARG A 15 11.87 -13.18 -20.31
CA ARG A 15 12.83 -14.18 -19.79
C ARG A 15 13.96 -13.52 -19.00
N GLU A 16 14.50 -12.42 -19.54
CA GLU A 16 15.54 -11.65 -18.86
C GLU A 16 15.08 -11.13 -17.50
N ALA A 17 13.88 -10.56 -17.43
CA ALA A 17 13.31 -10.06 -16.18
C ALA A 17 13.05 -11.19 -15.18
N VAL A 18 12.50 -12.31 -15.64
CA VAL A 18 12.18 -13.48 -14.77
C VAL A 18 13.45 -14.09 -14.19
N ALA A 19 14.48 -14.25 -14.99
CA ALA A 19 15.73 -14.91 -14.62
C ALA A 19 16.81 -13.95 -14.12
N ALA A 20 16.51 -12.68 -13.93
CA ALA A 20 17.47 -11.68 -13.46
C ALA A 20 18.05 -12.06 -12.09
N PRO A 21 19.28 -11.64 -11.78
CA PRO A 21 19.87 -11.87 -10.46
C PRO A 21 18.98 -11.31 -9.34
N ARG A 22 19.09 -11.92 -8.16
CA ARG A 22 18.31 -11.45 -6.99
C ARG A 22 18.67 -10.02 -6.66
N SER A 23 17.61 -9.23 -6.41
CA SER A 23 17.69 -7.90 -5.87
C SER A 23 16.53 -7.71 -4.89
N ASN A 24 16.66 -6.76 -3.96
CA ASN A 24 15.61 -6.54 -2.96
C ASN A 24 14.31 -6.05 -3.58
N LEU A 25 14.40 -5.31 -4.68
CA LEU A 25 13.24 -4.71 -5.32
C LEU A 25 13.28 -4.95 -6.83
N LEU A 26 12.19 -5.49 -7.36
CA LEU A 26 11.94 -5.54 -8.80
C LEU A 26 10.72 -4.70 -9.12
N VAL A 27 10.90 -3.72 -10.00
CA VAL A 27 9.85 -2.84 -10.45
C VAL A 27 9.61 -3.07 -11.94
N LEU A 28 8.35 -3.29 -12.30
CA LEU A 28 7.94 -3.41 -13.70
C LEU A 28 7.17 -2.17 -14.10
N ALA A 29 7.64 -1.49 -15.15
CA ALA A 29 7.05 -0.26 -15.66
C ALA A 29 6.24 -0.50 -16.93
N GLY A 30 5.25 0.36 -17.16
CA GLY A 30 4.42 0.35 -18.36
C GLY A 30 3.11 -0.42 -18.22
N ALA A 31 2.06 0.06 -18.85
CA ALA A 31 0.78 -0.63 -18.93
C ALA A 31 0.84 -1.68 -20.06
N GLY A 32 0.44 -2.90 -19.78
CA GLY A 32 0.43 -3.92 -20.80
C GLY A 32 0.10 -5.31 -20.25
N SER A 33 -0.42 -6.15 -21.11
CA SER A 33 -0.98 -7.46 -20.77
C SER A 33 0.05 -8.52 -20.37
N GLY A 34 1.33 -8.24 -20.36
CA GLY A 34 2.36 -9.23 -20.06
C GLY A 34 2.95 -9.13 -18.65
N LYS A 35 2.62 -8.11 -17.87
CA LYS A 35 3.29 -7.84 -16.58
C LYS A 35 2.93 -8.81 -15.48
N THR A 36 1.66 -9.11 -15.30
CA THR A 36 1.22 -10.08 -14.30
C THR A 36 1.90 -11.43 -14.55
N ARG A 37 2.00 -11.80 -15.81
CA ARG A 37 2.68 -13.03 -16.23
C ARG A 37 4.16 -13.01 -15.84
N VAL A 38 4.85 -11.89 -16.09
CA VAL A 38 6.26 -11.73 -15.72
C VAL A 38 6.44 -11.84 -14.21
N LEU A 39 5.59 -11.17 -13.43
CA LEU A 39 5.64 -11.24 -11.96
C LEU A 39 5.42 -12.66 -11.45
N VAL A 40 4.41 -13.35 -11.95
CA VAL A 40 4.09 -14.72 -11.55
C VAL A 40 5.27 -15.64 -11.84
N HIS A 41 5.83 -15.56 -13.04
CA HIS A 41 6.98 -16.37 -13.42
C HIS A 41 8.24 -16.02 -12.65
N ARG A 42 8.46 -14.74 -12.33
CA ARG A 42 9.57 -14.31 -11.48
C ARG A 42 9.47 -14.90 -10.08
N ILE A 43 8.28 -14.88 -9.49
CA ILE A 43 8.05 -15.48 -8.17
C ILE A 43 8.35 -16.98 -8.20
N ALA A 44 7.86 -17.67 -9.22
CA ALA A 44 8.13 -19.11 -9.38
C ALA A 44 9.63 -19.39 -9.57
N TRP A 45 10.32 -18.54 -10.33
CA TRP A 45 11.77 -18.63 -10.51
C TRP A 45 12.51 -18.46 -9.19
N LEU A 46 12.15 -17.44 -8.39
CA LEU A 46 12.77 -17.20 -7.09
C LEU A 46 12.62 -18.40 -6.17
N MET A 47 11.45 -19.04 -6.16
CA MET A 47 11.22 -20.20 -5.32
C MET A 47 11.89 -21.47 -5.85
N SER A 48 11.85 -21.70 -7.16
CA SER A 48 12.32 -22.97 -7.76
C SER A 48 13.82 -22.97 -8.07
N VAL A 49 14.36 -21.84 -8.49
CA VAL A 49 15.77 -21.74 -8.93
C VAL A 49 16.64 -21.13 -7.85
N GLU A 50 16.17 -20.02 -7.24
CA GLU A 50 16.93 -19.30 -6.21
C GLU A 50 16.66 -19.83 -4.80
N ASN A 51 15.77 -20.79 -4.65
CA ASN A 51 15.41 -21.44 -3.39
C ASN A 51 14.90 -20.46 -2.32
N CYS A 52 14.24 -19.39 -2.76
CA CYS A 52 13.64 -18.43 -1.84
C CYS A 52 12.39 -19.00 -1.18
N SER A 53 12.24 -18.79 0.12
CA SER A 53 11.02 -19.15 0.83
C SER A 53 9.88 -18.22 0.40
N PRO A 54 8.64 -18.72 0.24
CA PRO A 54 7.48 -17.85 0.02
C PRO A 54 7.36 -16.78 1.10
N TYR A 55 7.74 -17.06 2.32
CA TYR A 55 7.74 -16.14 3.45
C TYR A 55 8.57 -14.88 3.18
N SER A 56 9.60 -14.96 2.34
CA SER A 56 10.50 -13.84 2.02
C SER A 56 10.03 -12.98 0.84
N ILE A 57 8.87 -13.30 0.26
CA ILE A 57 8.40 -12.65 -0.97
C ILE A 57 7.19 -11.76 -0.67
N MET A 58 7.25 -10.52 -1.13
CA MET A 58 6.12 -9.59 -1.17
C MET A 58 5.88 -9.14 -2.60
N ALA A 59 4.66 -9.30 -3.08
CA ALA A 59 4.24 -8.83 -4.40
C ALA A 59 3.09 -7.84 -4.25
N VAL A 60 3.25 -6.65 -4.81
CA VAL A 60 2.30 -5.55 -4.65
C VAL A 60 1.67 -5.23 -5.99
N THR A 61 0.34 -5.18 -6.02
CA THR A 61 -0.46 -4.82 -7.19
C THR A 61 -1.36 -3.63 -6.86
N PHE A 62 -2.06 -3.11 -7.87
CA PHE A 62 -2.94 -1.95 -7.70
C PHE A 62 -4.41 -2.30 -7.47
N THR A 63 -4.84 -3.53 -7.79
CA THR A 63 -6.23 -3.93 -7.60
C THR A 63 -6.33 -5.26 -6.88
N ASN A 64 -7.40 -5.43 -6.12
CA ASN A 64 -7.69 -6.70 -5.45
C ASN A 64 -7.89 -7.84 -6.45
N LYS A 65 -8.46 -7.53 -7.61
CA LYS A 65 -8.65 -8.50 -8.69
C LYS A 65 -7.29 -9.00 -9.20
N ALA A 66 -6.35 -8.09 -9.46
CA ALA A 66 -5.00 -8.44 -9.91
C ALA A 66 -4.28 -9.29 -8.85
N ALA A 67 -4.41 -8.95 -7.57
CA ALA A 67 -3.80 -9.70 -6.48
C ALA A 67 -4.35 -11.13 -6.40
N ALA A 68 -5.67 -11.28 -6.49
CA ALA A 68 -6.32 -12.60 -6.47
C ALA A 68 -5.89 -13.44 -7.68
N GLU A 69 -5.86 -12.84 -8.86
CA GLU A 69 -5.42 -13.50 -10.09
C GLU A 69 -3.95 -13.94 -9.98
N MET A 70 -3.10 -13.10 -9.42
CA MET A 70 -1.68 -13.41 -9.22
C MET A 70 -1.52 -14.62 -8.29
N ARG A 71 -2.21 -14.62 -7.15
CA ARG A 71 -2.19 -15.77 -6.22
C ARG A 71 -2.64 -17.05 -6.89
N HIS A 72 -3.71 -16.98 -7.67
CA HIS A 72 -4.25 -18.14 -8.40
C HIS A 72 -3.22 -18.69 -9.42
N ARG A 73 -2.63 -17.80 -10.21
CA ARG A 73 -1.64 -18.19 -11.22
C ARG A 73 -0.37 -18.78 -10.60
N ILE A 74 0.08 -18.22 -9.48
CA ILE A 74 1.24 -18.76 -8.75
C ILE A 74 0.93 -20.19 -8.29
N GLY A 75 -0.27 -20.39 -7.71
CA GLY A 75 -0.70 -21.73 -7.30
C GLY A 75 -0.74 -22.73 -8.43
N GLN A 76 -1.27 -22.32 -9.60
CA GLN A 76 -1.30 -23.17 -10.78
C GLN A 76 0.11 -23.53 -11.28
N LEU A 77 0.99 -22.53 -11.34
CA LEU A 77 2.35 -22.71 -11.88
C LEU A 77 3.20 -23.57 -10.94
N MET A 78 3.05 -23.39 -9.64
CA MET A 78 3.79 -24.14 -8.63
C MET A 78 3.13 -25.46 -8.23
N GLY A 79 1.89 -25.68 -8.62
CA GLY A 79 1.12 -26.89 -8.31
C GLY A 79 0.56 -26.96 -6.90
N THR A 80 0.86 -25.98 -6.03
CA THR A 80 0.39 -25.94 -4.65
C THR A 80 0.16 -24.49 -4.21
N SER A 81 -0.64 -24.31 -3.15
CA SER A 81 -0.80 -23.01 -2.50
C SER A 81 0.50 -22.63 -1.78
N GLN A 82 0.94 -21.38 -1.96
CA GLN A 82 2.17 -20.86 -1.36
C GLN A 82 1.86 -20.06 -0.11
N GLY A 83 1.79 -20.72 1.04
CA GLY A 83 1.53 -20.07 2.32
C GLY A 83 2.68 -19.17 2.75
N GLY A 84 2.34 -18.10 3.44
CA GLY A 84 3.31 -17.16 4.00
C GLY A 84 3.73 -16.02 3.07
N MET A 85 3.47 -16.12 1.78
CA MET A 85 3.75 -15.06 0.82
C MET A 85 2.76 -13.91 1.00
N TRP A 86 3.26 -12.67 0.95
CA TRP A 86 2.40 -11.49 0.96
C TRP A 86 2.16 -11.03 -0.47
N VAL A 87 0.93 -11.22 -0.95
CA VAL A 87 0.48 -10.76 -2.26
C VAL A 87 -0.78 -9.94 -2.05
N GLY A 88 -0.76 -8.69 -2.45
CA GLY A 88 -1.92 -7.83 -2.29
C GLY A 88 -1.72 -6.44 -2.88
N THR A 89 -2.73 -5.59 -2.67
CA THR A 89 -2.62 -4.17 -2.97
C THR A 89 -1.82 -3.46 -1.88
N PHE A 90 -1.36 -2.25 -2.17
CA PHE A 90 -0.71 -1.41 -1.15
C PHE A 90 -1.57 -1.29 0.10
N HIS A 91 -2.84 -0.95 -0.07
CA HIS A 91 -3.76 -0.75 1.05
C HIS A 91 -4.08 -2.05 1.78
N GLY A 92 -4.23 -3.15 1.05
CA GLY A 92 -4.47 -4.46 1.64
C GLY A 92 -3.31 -4.94 2.50
N LEU A 93 -2.08 -4.76 2.01
CA LEU A 93 -0.88 -5.12 2.75
C LEU A 93 -0.66 -4.20 3.96
N ALA A 94 -0.91 -2.91 3.79
CA ALA A 94 -0.86 -1.95 4.91
C ALA A 94 -1.90 -2.30 5.98
N HIS A 95 -3.11 -2.69 5.58
CA HIS A 95 -4.15 -3.14 6.50
C HIS A 95 -3.68 -4.35 7.31
N ARG A 96 -3.08 -5.32 6.64
CA ARG A 96 -2.53 -6.51 7.29
C ARG A 96 -1.45 -6.16 8.31
N LEU A 97 -0.56 -5.23 7.96
CA LEU A 97 0.48 -4.72 8.84
C LEU A 97 -0.13 -4.06 10.09
N LEU A 98 -1.13 -3.21 9.90
CA LEU A 98 -1.78 -2.51 11.01
C LEU A 98 -2.54 -3.45 11.93
N ARG A 99 -3.17 -4.50 11.41
CA ARG A 99 -3.82 -5.51 12.25
C ARG A 99 -2.81 -6.25 13.11
N ALA A 100 -1.66 -6.58 12.56
CA ALA A 100 -0.60 -7.28 13.29
C ALA A 100 0.06 -6.40 14.36
N HIS A 101 0.12 -5.08 14.15
CA HIS A 101 0.83 -4.13 15.02
C HIS A 101 -0.06 -2.98 15.46
N HIS A 102 -1.33 -3.27 15.75
CA HIS A 102 -2.31 -2.22 16.08
C HIS A 102 -1.88 -1.35 17.26
N MET A 103 -1.31 -1.93 18.31
CA MET A 103 -0.87 -1.18 19.48
C MET A 103 0.23 -0.18 19.13
N ASP A 104 1.21 -0.60 18.38
CA ASP A 104 2.32 0.27 17.95
C ASP A 104 1.87 1.35 16.98
N ALA A 105 0.76 1.11 16.29
CA ALA A 105 0.14 2.07 15.38
C ALA A 105 -0.87 2.98 16.10
N ASN A 106 -1.01 2.86 17.41
CA ASN A 106 -1.98 3.61 18.22
C ASN A 106 -3.43 3.36 17.79
N LEU A 107 -3.74 2.11 17.46
CA LEU A 107 -5.07 1.69 17.05
C LEU A 107 -5.62 0.64 18.00
N PRO A 108 -6.95 0.63 18.27
CA PRO A 108 -7.55 -0.46 18.99
C PRO A 108 -7.48 -1.76 18.18
N GLN A 109 -7.49 -2.90 18.84
CA GLN A 109 -7.42 -4.20 18.17
C GLN A 109 -8.56 -4.38 17.17
N ASP A 110 -9.72 -3.85 17.48
CA ASP A 110 -10.94 -3.97 16.69
C ASP A 110 -11.21 -2.73 15.82
N PHE A 111 -10.19 -1.96 15.47
CA PHE A 111 -10.40 -0.79 14.62
C PHE A 111 -11.15 -1.18 13.35
N GLN A 112 -11.98 -0.26 12.87
CA GLN A 112 -12.84 -0.50 11.72
C GLN A 112 -12.46 0.37 10.53
N ILE A 113 -12.60 -0.21 9.35
CA ILE A 113 -12.38 0.53 8.10
C ILE A 113 -13.58 1.41 7.82
N LEU A 114 -13.33 2.69 7.60
CA LEU A 114 -14.34 3.68 7.24
C LEU A 114 -14.39 3.77 5.71
N ASP A 115 -15.50 3.33 5.12
CA ASP A 115 -15.67 3.42 3.67
C ASP A 115 -15.98 4.86 3.22
N SER A 116 -16.00 5.10 1.92
CA SER A 116 -16.20 6.46 1.38
C SER A 116 -17.57 7.05 1.71
N GLU A 117 -18.61 6.24 1.79
CA GLU A 117 -19.95 6.71 2.16
C GLU A 117 -19.99 7.14 3.62
N ASP A 118 -19.41 6.34 4.51
CA ASP A 118 -19.33 6.65 5.93
C ASP A 118 -18.42 7.85 6.18
N GLN A 119 -17.33 7.95 5.43
CA GLN A 119 -16.45 9.11 5.45
C GLN A 119 -17.22 10.40 5.11
N LEU A 120 -18.01 10.33 4.05
CA LEU A 120 -18.84 11.46 3.62
C LEU A 120 -19.86 11.86 4.68
N ARG A 121 -20.55 10.88 5.29
CA ARG A 121 -21.52 11.13 6.36
C ARG A 121 -20.88 11.78 7.57
N LEU A 122 -19.72 11.29 7.97
CA LEU A 122 -18.97 11.88 9.08
C LEU A 122 -18.58 13.33 8.77
N LEU A 123 -18.09 13.60 7.57
CA LEU A 123 -17.71 14.96 7.16
C LEU A 123 -18.90 15.91 7.11
N LYS A 124 -20.06 15.46 6.63
CA LYS A 124 -21.30 16.26 6.66
C LYS A 124 -21.62 16.70 8.09
N ARG A 125 -21.56 15.76 9.01
CA ARG A 125 -21.86 16.00 10.43
C ARG A 125 -20.85 16.98 11.04
N LEU A 126 -19.57 16.82 10.76
CA LEU A 126 -18.51 17.69 11.28
C LEU A 126 -18.59 19.12 10.73
N ILE A 127 -18.82 19.27 9.44
CA ILE A 127 -18.95 20.57 8.79
C ILE A 127 -20.12 21.33 9.41
N LYS A 128 -21.24 20.66 9.63
CA LYS A 128 -22.39 21.24 10.31
C LYS A 128 -22.06 21.63 11.76
N ALA A 129 -21.39 20.75 12.50
CA ALA A 129 -21.00 21.01 13.88
C ALA A 129 -20.01 22.17 14.02
N MET A 130 -19.20 22.40 12.99
CA MET A 130 -18.26 23.54 12.93
C MET A 130 -18.91 24.84 12.47
N ASN A 131 -20.22 24.85 12.27
CA ASN A 131 -20.98 26.00 11.77
C ASN A 131 -20.50 26.47 10.39
N LEU A 132 -20.06 25.55 9.55
CA LEU A 132 -19.67 25.83 8.18
C LEU A 132 -20.85 25.57 7.24
N ASP A 133 -21.03 26.43 6.25
CA ASP A 133 -22.04 26.24 5.23
C ASP A 133 -21.66 25.11 4.28
N GLU A 134 -22.49 24.07 4.22
CA GLU A 134 -22.26 22.89 3.37
C GLU A 134 -22.19 23.25 1.88
N LYS A 135 -22.84 24.33 1.45
CA LYS A 135 -22.78 24.78 0.06
C LYS A 135 -21.44 25.43 -0.27
N GLN A 136 -20.88 26.18 0.68
CA GLN A 136 -19.56 26.80 0.53
C GLN A 136 -18.43 25.81 0.79
N TRP A 137 -18.66 24.85 1.71
CA TRP A 137 -17.69 23.84 2.12
C TRP A 137 -18.27 22.44 1.90
N PRO A 138 -18.35 21.98 0.64
CA PRO A 138 -19.00 20.70 0.34
C PRO A 138 -18.26 19.50 0.98
N PRO A 139 -18.98 18.57 1.61
CA PRO A 139 -18.38 17.39 2.21
C PRO A 139 -17.56 16.54 1.24
N ARG A 140 -18.00 16.44 -0.02
CA ARG A 140 -17.23 15.70 -1.04
C ARG A 140 -15.89 16.34 -1.33
N GLN A 141 -15.83 17.65 -1.33
CA GLN A 141 -14.60 18.40 -1.52
C GLN A 141 -13.67 18.23 -0.30
N ALA A 142 -14.24 18.23 0.90
CA ALA A 142 -13.50 17.93 2.12
C ALA A 142 -12.88 16.53 2.06
N MET A 143 -13.64 15.54 1.62
CA MET A 143 -13.19 14.17 1.48
C MET A 143 -12.03 14.08 0.47
N TRP A 144 -12.18 14.71 -0.68
CA TRP A 144 -11.14 14.76 -1.70
C TRP A 144 -9.87 15.42 -1.15
N TYR A 145 -10.02 16.54 -0.45
CA TYR A 145 -8.89 17.25 0.15
C TYR A 145 -8.14 16.36 1.15
N ILE A 146 -8.86 15.74 2.07
CA ILE A 146 -8.27 14.89 3.12
C ILE A 146 -7.54 13.70 2.50
N ASN A 147 -8.20 13.01 1.56
CA ASN A 147 -7.60 11.85 0.91
C ASN A 147 -6.36 12.25 0.11
N SER A 148 -6.38 13.39 -0.57
CA SER A 148 -5.24 13.91 -1.32
C SER A 148 -4.06 14.24 -0.40
N GLN A 149 -4.33 14.86 0.75
CA GLN A 149 -3.27 15.18 1.72
C GLN A 149 -2.65 13.91 2.29
N LYS A 150 -3.45 12.93 2.63
CA LYS A 150 -2.96 11.64 3.12
C LYS A 150 -2.12 10.91 2.08
N ASP A 151 -2.53 10.94 0.82
CA ASP A 151 -1.78 10.34 -0.29
C ASP A 151 -0.44 11.03 -0.51
N GLU A 152 -0.32 12.30 -0.14
CA GLU A 152 0.95 13.05 -0.13
C GLU A 152 1.76 12.84 1.15
N GLY A 153 1.26 12.07 2.09
CA GLY A 153 1.92 11.82 3.37
C GLY A 153 1.77 12.93 4.39
N LEU A 154 0.76 13.81 4.22
CA LEU A 154 0.62 15.01 5.05
C LEU A 154 -0.51 14.87 6.07
N ARG A 155 -0.16 15.19 7.32
CA ARG A 155 -1.11 15.38 8.43
C ARG A 155 -1.52 16.86 8.50
N PRO A 156 -2.59 17.19 9.26
CA PRO A 156 -3.01 18.59 9.37
C PRO A 156 -1.89 19.54 9.81
N HIS A 157 -1.03 19.11 10.74
CA HIS A 157 0.05 19.95 11.25
C HIS A 157 1.22 20.12 10.27
N HIS A 158 1.28 19.32 9.20
CA HIS A 158 2.28 19.45 8.15
C HIS A 158 1.89 20.49 7.09
N ILE A 159 0.62 20.88 7.06
CA ILE A 159 0.08 21.75 6.00
C ILE A 159 0.38 23.20 6.33
N GLN A 160 0.98 23.90 5.37
CA GLN A 160 1.29 25.31 5.48
C GLN A 160 0.28 26.09 4.62
N SER A 161 -0.56 26.89 5.28
CA SER A 161 -1.61 27.63 4.61
C SER A 161 -1.17 28.99 4.10
N TYR A 162 -0.04 29.50 4.58
CA TYR A 162 0.52 30.80 4.21
C TYR A 162 -0.50 31.96 4.31
N GLY A 163 -1.39 31.90 5.32
CA GLY A 163 -2.40 32.90 5.53
C GLY A 163 -3.64 32.77 4.63
N ASN A 164 -3.74 31.75 3.79
CA ASN A 164 -4.89 31.53 2.94
C ASN A 164 -6.09 31.05 3.78
N PRO A 165 -7.21 31.83 3.87
CA PRO A 165 -8.34 31.44 4.71
C PRO A 165 -9.03 30.15 4.27
N VAL A 166 -9.08 29.88 2.97
CA VAL A 166 -9.69 28.65 2.42
C VAL A 166 -8.89 27.44 2.86
N GLU A 167 -7.57 27.50 2.70
CA GLU A 167 -6.67 26.42 3.10
C GLU A 167 -6.72 26.19 4.60
N GLN A 168 -6.77 27.27 5.40
CA GLN A 168 -6.90 27.17 6.85
C GLN A 168 -8.17 26.46 7.28
N THR A 169 -9.28 26.73 6.59
CA THR A 169 -10.56 26.09 6.87
C THR A 169 -10.51 24.61 6.56
N TRP A 170 -9.98 24.22 5.40
CA TRP A 170 -9.82 22.81 5.06
C TRP A 170 -8.89 22.08 6.04
N GLN A 171 -7.83 22.74 6.48
CA GLN A 171 -6.92 22.20 7.48
C GLN A 171 -7.64 21.93 8.81
N LYS A 172 -8.51 22.85 9.24
CA LYS A 172 -9.32 22.66 10.44
C LYS A 172 -10.32 21.52 10.30
N VAL A 173 -10.93 21.39 9.14
CA VAL A 173 -11.85 20.29 8.84
C VAL A 173 -11.09 18.95 8.89
N TYR A 174 -9.92 18.88 8.29
CA TYR A 174 -9.07 17.69 8.33
C TYR A 174 -8.70 17.35 9.78
N GLN A 175 -8.28 18.33 10.58
CA GLN A 175 -7.93 18.12 11.98
C GLN A 175 -9.12 17.56 12.77
N ALA A 176 -10.29 18.15 12.65
CA ALA A 176 -11.50 17.70 13.34
C ALA A 176 -11.92 16.29 12.91
N TYR A 177 -11.81 16.00 11.61
CA TYR A 177 -12.11 14.68 11.04
C TYR A 177 -11.17 13.62 11.59
N GLN A 178 -9.87 13.88 11.58
CA GLN A 178 -8.88 12.89 12.04
C GLN A 178 -9.04 12.63 13.55
N GLU A 179 -9.31 13.66 14.34
CA GLU A 179 -9.56 13.48 15.77
C GLU A 179 -10.81 12.62 16.02
N ALA A 180 -11.87 12.84 15.25
CA ALA A 180 -13.08 12.03 15.35
C ALA A 180 -12.83 10.57 14.99
N CYS A 181 -12.07 10.33 13.94
CA CYS A 181 -11.68 8.96 13.54
C CYS A 181 -10.85 8.29 14.63
N ASP A 182 -9.85 8.96 15.16
CA ASP A 182 -8.97 8.42 16.18
C ASP A 182 -9.73 8.07 17.45
N ARG A 183 -10.66 8.93 17.89
CA ARG A 183 -11.50 8.64 19.07
C ARG A 183 -12.40 7.43 18.87
N ALA A 184 -12.90 7.24 17.67
CA ALA A 184 -13.86 6.16 17.36
C ALA A 184 -13.20 4.86 16.91
N GLY A 185 -11.86 4.83 16.76
CA GLY A 185 -11.16 3.67 16.24
C GLY A 185 -11.48 3.38 14.78
N LEU A 186 -11.63 4.45 13.98
CA LEU A 186 -11.96 4.37 12.56
C LEU A 186 -10.73 4.70 11.72
N VAL A 187 -10.53 3.92 10.66
CA VAL A 187 -9.41 4.10 9.74
C VAL A 187 -9.98 4.19 8.32
N ASP A 188 -9.87 5.34 7.69
CA ASP A 188 -10.28 5.47 6.29
C ASP A 188 -9.26 4.82 5.36
N PHE A 189 -9.63 4.68 4.09
CA PHE A 189 -8.82 3.93 3.14
C PHE A 189 -7.43 4.55 2.95
N ALA A 190 -7.35 5.88 2.80
CA ALA A 190 -6.06 6.57 2.64
C ALA A 190 -5.22 6.51 3.94
N GLU A 191 -5.86 6.45 5.09
CA GLU A 191 -5.21 6.33 6.39
C GLU A 191 -4.43 5.03 6.53
N LEU A 192 -4.89 3.94 5.94
CA LEU A 192 -4.23 2.64 6.03
C LEU A 192 -2.74 2.75 5.69
N LEU A 193 -2.45 3.35 4.56
CA LEU A 193 -1.08 3.43 4.07
C LEU A 193 -0.28 4.50 4.81
N LEU A 194 -0.89 5.63 5.10
CA LEU A 194 -0.24 6.70 5.87
C LEU A 194 0.11 6.22 7.28
N ARG A 195 -0.81 5.55 7.96
CA ARG A 195 -0.59 5.04 9.31
C ARG A 195 0.48 3.95 9.33
N ALA A 196 0.49 3.08 8.33
CA ALA A 196 1.51 2.05 8.19
C ALA A 196 2.90 2.66 7.95
N HIS A 197 2.98 3.73 7.16
CA HIS A 197 4.23 4.45 6.94
C HIS A 197 4.73 5.08 8.24
N GLU A 198 3.86 5.74 8.98
CA GLU A 198 4.20 6.34 10.29
C GLU A 198 4.64 5.28 11.30
N LEU A 199 4.00 4.11 11.30
CA LEU A 199 4.38 3.01 12.16
C LEU A 199 5.86 2.64 11.95
N TRP A 200 6.26 2.48 10.70
CA TRP A 200 7.63 2.14 10.38
C TRP A 200 8.62 3.25 10.72
N LEU A 201 8.23 4.53 10.52
CA LEU A 201 9.07 5.66 10.90
C LEU A 201 9.29 5.74 12.42
N ASN A 202 8.23 5.48 13.19
CA ASN A 202 8.25 5.61 14.65
C ASN A 202 8.75 4.37 15.37
N LYS A 203 8.72 3.21 14.71
CA LYS A 203 9.14 1.92 15.28
C LYS A 203 10.17 1.24 14.37
N PRO A 204 11.43 1.73 14.39
CA PRO A 204 12.46 1.19 13.49
C PRO A 204 12.69 -0.31 13.63
N HIS A 205 12.48 -0.88 14.81
CA HIS A 205 12.63 -2.33 15.03
C HIS A 205 11.59 -3.14 14.25
N ILE A 206 10.37 -2.62 14.09
CA ILE A 206 9.33 -3.26 13.29
C ILE A 206 9.69 -3.19 11.81
N LEU A 207 10.13 -2.03 11.35
CA LEU A 207 10.60 -1.86 9.97
C LEU A 207 11.74 -2.83 9.65
N GLN A 208 12.72 -2.93 10.56
CA GLN A 208 13.88 -3.80 10.37
C GLN A 208 13.46 -5.27 10.26
N HIS A 209 12.51 -5.71 11.08
CA HIS A 209 11.95 -7.06 11.01
C HIS A 209 11.41 -7.37 9.59
N TYR A 210 10.64 -6.43 9.01
CA TYR A 210 10.07 -6.64 7.68
C TYR A 210 11.11 -6.49 6.56
N ARG A 211 12.10 -5.61 6.73
CA ARG A 211 13.22 -5.52 5.78
C ARG A 211 14.01 -6.82 5.72
N GLU A 212 14.26 -7.44 6.86
CA GLU A 212 14.97 -8.72 6.92
C GLU A 212 14.15 -9.86 6.35
N ARG A 213 12.84 -9.80 6.57
CA ARG A 213 11.93 -10.82 6.05
C ARG A 213 11.77 -10.72 4.54
N PHE A 214 11.41 -9.54 4.04
CA PHE A 214 11.08 -9.36 2.62
C PHE A 214 12.31 -8.97 1.81
N THR A 215 13.13 -9.97 1.53
CA THR A 215 14.31 -9.82 0.69
C THR A 215 13.95 -9.76 -0.80
N ASN A 216 12.72 -10.09 -1.16
CA ASN A 216 12.23 -10.06 -2.54
C ASN A 216 10.92 -9.30 -2.59
N ILE A 217 10.94 -8.10 -3.15
CA ILE A 217 9.78 -7.22 -3.27
C ILE A 217 9.55 -6.95 -4.76
N LEU A 218 8.34 -7.27 -5.22
CA LEU A 218 7.94 -7.11 -6.62
C LEU A 218 6.75 -6.16 -6.67
N VAL A 219 6.84 -5.14 -7.54
CA VAL A 219 5.79 -4.12 -7.68
C VAL A 219 5.48 -3.96 -9.16
N ASP A 220 4.20 -4.03 -9.54
CA ASP A 220 3.78 -3.70 -10.89
C ASP A 220 3.30 -2.24 -10.99
N GLU A 221 3.27 -1.70 -12.21
CA GLU A 221 2.74 -0.36 -12.50
C GLU A 221 3.26 0.74 -11.57
N PHE A 222 4.55 0.67 -11.21
CA PHE A 222 5.16 1.58 -10.24
C PHE A 222 5.05 3.06 -10.64
N GLN A 223 4.97 3.35 -11.95
CA GLN A 223 4.83 4.71 -12.45
C GLN A 223 3.52 5.38 -12.02
N ASP A 224 2.49 4.61 -11.67
CA ASP A 224 1.20 5.12 -11.23
C ASP A 224 1.11 5.32 -9.72
N THR A 225 2.23 5.19 -9.00
CA THR A 225 2.24 5.35 -7.55
C THR A 225 2.12 6.83 -7.15
N ASN A 226 1.43 7.07 -6.03
CA ASN A 226 1.45 8.37 -5.37
C ASN A 226 2.62 8.46 -4.37
N ASN A 227 2.79 9.61 -3.73
CA ASN A 227 3.94 9.86 -2.86
C ASN A 227 3.99 8.91 -1.67
N ILE A 228 2.85 8.60 -1.03
CA ILE A 228 2.84 7.72 0.14
C ILE A 228 3.14 6.26 -0.25
N GLN A 229 2.66 5.81 -1.40
CA GLN A 229 2.96 4.47 -1.90
C GLN A 229 4.46 4.32 -2.19
N TYR A 230 5.04 5.31 -2.87
CA TYR A 230 6.47 5.34 -3.15
C TYR A 230 7.29 5.35 -1.85
N ALA A 231 6.92 6.21 -0.90
CA ALA A 231 7.63 6.32 0.37
C ALA A 231 7.56 5.01 1.17
N TRP A 232 6.42 4.34 1.15
CA TRP A 232 6.22 3.07 1.85
C TRP A 232 7.14 1.98 1.30
N ILE A 233 7.17 1.84 -0.04
CA ILE A 233 8.05 0.85 -0.70
C ILE A 233 9.52 1.19 -0.46
N ARG A 234 9.88 2.48 -0.52
CA ARG A 234 11.27 2.91 -0.33
C ARG A 234 11.76 2.59 1.09
N LEU A 235 10.93 2.81 2.11
CA LEU A 235 11.28 2.42 3.47
C LEU A 235 11.52 0.92 3.58
N LEU A 236 10.63 0.12 3.01
CA LEU A 236 10.72 -1.33 3.08
C LEU A 236 11.94 -1.88 2.33
N ALA A 237 12.22 -1.34 1.14
CA ALA A 237 13.36 -1.78 0.33
C ALA A 237 14.71 -1.37 0.96
N GLY A 238 14.73 -0.28 1.72
CA GLY A 238 15.95 0.25 2.33
C GLY A 238 16.93 0.80 1.29
N ASP A 239 18.18 0.99 1.71
CA ASP A 239 19.23 1.57 0.87
C ASP A 239 19.71 0.63 -0.23
N THR A 240 19.39 -0.65 -0.13
CA THR A 240 19.81 -1.68 -1.08
C THR A 240 18.77 -1.92 -2.19
N GLY A 241 17.62 -1.26 -2.11
CA GLY A 241 16.54 -1.41 -3.08
C GLY A 241 16.68 -0.55 -4.32
N LYS A 242 17.80 -0.62 -4.98
CA LYS A 242 18.05 0.14 -6.22
C LYS A 242 17.52 -0.56 -7.45
#